data_2c89d55976fc66645274b96600bec7b7
#
_entry.id   2c89d55976fc66645274b96600bec7b7
#
_cell.length_a   1.000
_cell.length_b   1.000
_cell.length_c   1.000
_cell.angle_alpha   90.00
_cell.angle_beta   90.00
_cell.angle_gamma   90.00
#
_symmetry.space_group_name_H-M   'P 1'
#
loop_
_entity.id
_entity.type
_entity.pdbx_description
1 polymer ?
#
loop_
_entity_poly.entity_id
_entity_poly.type
_entity_poly.pdbx_seq_one_letter_code
_entity_poly.pdbx_strand_id
1 'polypeptide(L)'
;MRIDLNSDMGESFGRWKLGDDHALLDVVSSANVACGFHAGDPAGMLRTLSDAAANGVCVGAHVAYHDLDGFGRRFVDEQPADLTADVMYPVSYTHL
;
A
#
# COMPACT_ATOMS: atom_id res chain seq x y z
N MET A 1 6.11 6.05 27.35
CA MET A 1 6.45 5.09 26.29
C MET A 1 5.58 5.33 25.09
N ARG A 2 6.17 5.34 23.91
CA ARG A 2 5.41 5.42 22.65
C ARG A 2 5.61 4.13 21.88
N ILE A 3 4.58 3.71 21.17
CA ILE A 3 4.64 2.54 20.28
C ILE A 3 4.08 2.94 18.93
N ASP A 4 4.73 2.48 17.86
CA ASP A 4 4.20 2.61 16.50
C ASP A 4 3.28 1.41 16.24
N LEU A 5 2.03 1.69 15.93
CA LEU A 5 1.07 0.68 15.52
C LEU A 5 0.89 0.80 14.01
N ASN A 6 1.27 -0.25 13.30
CA ASN A 6 1.33 -0.28 11.84
C ASN A 6 0.32 -1.29 11.29
N SER A 7 -0.25 -0.98 10.15
CA SER A 7 -1.14 -1.90 9.44
C SER A 7 -1.00 -1.75 7.93
N ASP A 8 -1.17 -2.87 7.24
CA ASP A 8 -1.34 -2.88 5.79
C ASP A 8 -2.74 -2.40 5.45
N MET A 9 -2.86 -1.63 4.38
CA MET A 9 -4.17 -1.11 3.94
C MET A 9 -4.15 -0.74 2.45
N GLY A 10 -5.30 -0.30 1.94
CA GLY A 10 -5.46 0.03 0.53
C GLY A 10 -5.43 -1.19 -0.36
N GLU A 11 -5.79 -2.34 0.15
CA GLU A 11 -5.68 -3.62 -0.56
C GLU A 11 -6.94 -3.99 -1.36
N SER A 12 -8.00 -3.21 -1.24
CA SER A 12 -9.21 -3.39 -2.03
C SER A 12 -8.92 -3.17 -3.52
N PHE A 13 -9.59 -3.93 -4.37
CA PHE A 13 -9.39 -3.86 -5.81
C PHE A 13 -10.75 -3.78 -6.52
N GLY A 14 -11.03 -2.65 -7.15
CA GLY A 14 -12.29 -2.42 -7.84
C GLY A 14 -13.50 -2.64 -6.91
N ARG A 15 -14.29 -3.66 -7.22
CA ARG A 15 -15.50 -4.02 -6.45
C ARG A 15 -15.20 -4.87 -5.22
N TRP A 16 -14.02 -5.48 -5.14
CA TRP A 16 -13.63 -6.34 -4.04
C TRP A 16 -13.03 -5.52 -2.91
N LYS A 17 -13.65 -5.60 -1.75
CA LYS A 17 -13.18 -4.91 -0.55
C LYS A 17 -12.41 -5.86 0.33
N LEU A 18 -11.23 -5.42 0.78
CA LEU A 18 -10.39 -6.10 1.76
C LEU A 18 -10.12 -5.15 2.92
N GLY A 19 -10.37 -5.63 4.13
CA GLY A 19 -10.13 -4.86 5.34
C GLY A 19 -11.13 -3.73 5.56
N ASP A 20 -10.86 -2.95 6.59
CA ASP A 20 -11.62 -1.75 6.94
C ASP A 20 -10.63 -0.60 7.17
N ASP A 21 -10.16 -0.01 6.08
CA ASP A 21 -9.11 1.01 6.10
C ASP A 21 -9.54 2.24 6.92
N HIS A 22 -10.79 2.64 6.79
CA HIS A 22 -11.31 3.82 7.50
C HIS A 22 -11.23 3.63 9.03
N ALA A 23 -11.65 2.48 9.53
CA ALA A 23 -11.57 2.16 10.95
C ALA A 23 -10.12 2.00 11.43
N LEU A 24 -9.25 1.40 10.59
CA LEU A 24 -7.84 1.23 10.91
C LEU A 24 -7.11 2.57 11.04
N LEU A 25 -7.43 3.54 10.21
CA LEU A 25 -6.81 4.87 10.25
C LEU A 25 -7.07 5.63 11.55
N ASP A 26 -8.12 5.26 12.28
CA ASP A 26 -8.40 5.85 13.59
C ASP A 26 -7.49 5.33 14.70
N VAL A 27 -6.82 4.18 14.49
CA VAL A 27 -6.03 3.53 15.55
C VAL A 27 -4.54 3.40 15.24
N VAL A 28 -4.13 3.40 13.95
CA VAL A 28 -2.72 3.22 13.59
C VAL A 28 -1.97 4.54 13.56
N SER A 29 -0.65 4.47 13.78
CA SER A 29 0.26 5.60 13.60
C SER A 29 0.98 5.56 12.26
N SER A 30 1.06 4.40 11.63
CA SER A 30 1.65 4.25 10.31
C SER A 30 0.89 3.19 9.50
N ALA A 31 1.00 3.29 8.18
CA ALA A 31 0.31 2.42 7.25
C ALA A 31 1.22 2.02 6.09
N ASN A 32 1.15 0.76 5.68
CA ASN A 32 1.77 0.29 4.45
C ASN A 32 0.67 0.21 3.38
N VAL A 33 0.72 1.12 2.42
CA VAL A 33 -0.35 1.25 1.43
C VAL A 33 0.00 0.46 0.17
N ALA A 34 -0.89 -0.45 -0.21
CA ALA A 34 -0.73 -1.27 -1.41
C ALA A 34 -0.65 -0.41 -2.67
N CYS A 35 0.21 -0.80 -3.59
CA CYS A 35 0.60 0.02 -4.75
C CYS A 35 0.04 -0.48 -6.08
N GLY A 36 -0.86 -1.45 -6.06
CA GLY A 36 -1.53 -1.97 -7.24
C GLY A 36 -0.87 -3.21 -7.87
N PHE A 37 0.30 -3.62 -7.42
CA PHE A 37 1.01 -4.76 -7.99
C PHE A 37 0.56 -6.09 -7.40
N HIS A 38 0.32 -6.15 -6.10
CA HIS A 38 -0.19 -7.34 -5.42
C HIS A 38 -1.63 -7.16 -4.95
N ALA A 39 -2.05 -5.93 -4.72
CA ALA A 39 -3.36 -5.55 -4.23
C ALA A 39 -3.56 -4.04 -4.44
N GLY A 40 -4.79 -3.57 -4.30
CA GLY A 40 -5.11 -2.17 -4.47
C GLY A 40 -5.31 -1.77 -5.93
N ASP A 41 -5.90 -0.61 -6.11
CA ASP A 41 -6.06 0.02 -7.42
C ASP A 41 -5.75 1.52 -7.32
N PRO A 42 -5.52 2.22 -8.45
CA PRO A 42 -5.10 3.61 -8.41
C PRO A 42 -6.05 4.54 -7.66
N ALA A 43 -7.35 4.40 -7.86
CA ALA A 43 -8.34 5.25 -7.19
C ALA A 43 -8.39 4.95 -5.68
N GLY A 44 -8.32 3.67 -5.31
CA GLY A 44 -8.26 3.24 -3.91
C GLY A 44 -7.01 3.74 -3.22
N MET A 45 -5.87 3.65 -3.89
CA MET A 45 -4.61 4.16 -3.36
C MET A 45 -4.68 5.66 -3.06
N LEU A 46 -5.19 6.45 -4.00
CA LEU A 46 -5.33 7.90 -3.80
C LEU A 46 -6.24 8.21 -2.61
N ARG A 47 -7.37 7.52 -2.49
CA ARG A 47 -8.27 7.70 -1.34
C ARG A 47 -7.57 7.35 -0.02
N THR A 48 -6.89 6.21 0.03
CA THR A 48 -6.19 5.76 1.25
C THR A 48 -5.09 6.74 1.65
N LEU A 49 -4.30 7.23 0.68
CA LEU A 49 -3.26 8.24 0.93
C LEU A 49 -3.84 9.54 1.47
N SER A 50 -4.94 10.01 0.86
CA SER A 50 -5.62 11.23 1.30
C SER A 50 -6.19 11.09 2.72
N ASP A 51 -6.83 9.97 3.01
CA ASP A 51 -7.40 9.69 4.32
C ASP A 51 -6.32 9.54 5.39
N ALA A 52 -5.21 8.88 5.06
CA ALA A 52 -4.06 8.77 5.96
C ALA A 52 -3.46 10.13 6.29
N ALA A 53 -3.27 10.98 5.29
CA ALA A 53 -2.79 12.34 5.50
C ALA A 53 -3.72 13.15 6.40
N ALA A 54 -5.04 13.06 6.17
CA ALA A 54 -6.05 13.75 6.99
C ALA A 54 -6.05 13.27 8.44
N ASN A 55 -5.67 12.02 8.70
CA ASN A 55 -5.60 11.45 10.05
C ASN A 55 -4.20 11.55 10.68
N GLY A 56 -3.23 12.17 10.01
CA GLY A 56 -1.87 12.28 10.53
C GLY A 56 -1.11 10.96 10.58
N VAL A 57 -1.49 9.99 9.76
CA VAL A 57 -0.87 8.66 9.71
C VAL A 57 0.32 8.69 8.74
N CYS A 58 1.48 8.21 9.19
CA CYS A 58 2.65 8.07 8.33
C CYS A 58 2.43 6.97 7.30
N VAL A 59 2.81 7.23 6.05
CA VAL A 59 2.57 6.30 4.95
C VAL A 59 3.88 5.74 4.42
N GLY A 60 3.92 4.41 4.25
CA GLY A 60 4.95 3.70 3.51
C GLY A 60 4.34 3.01 2.30
N ALA A 61 5.13 2.86 1.25
CA ALA A 61 4.72 2.12 0.07
C ALA A 61 4.85 0.61 0.33
N HIS A 62 3.75 -0.12 0.18
CA HIS A 62 3.74 -1.58 0.28
C HIS A 62 3.97 -2.17 -1.10
N VAL A 63 5.24 -2.25 -1.48
CA VAL A 63 5.67 -2.75 -2.77
C VAL A 63 5.64 -4.28 -2.81
N ALA A 64 5.42 -4.83 -3.99
CA ALA A 64 5.42 -6.28 -4.20
C ALA A 64 5.65 -6.60 -5.67
N TYR A 65 5.83 -7.87 -5.98
CA TYR A 65 5.83 -8.33 -7.37
C TYR A 65 4.47 -8.11 -8.03
N HIS A 66 4.47 -8.00 -9.36
CA HIS A 66 3.25 -7.96 -10.18
C HIS A 66 2.55 -9.32 -10.13
N ASP A 67 1.79 -9.54 -9.08
CA ASP A 67 1.19 -10.84 -8.79
C ASP A 67 -0.11 -10.66 -7.99
N LEU A 68 -1.15 -10.19 -8.65
CA LEU A 68 -2.46 -10.02 -8.01
C LEU A 68 -3.01 -11.35 -7.50
N ASP A 69 -2.92 -12.41 -8.30
CA ASP A 69 -3.49 -13.72 -7.96
C ASP A 69 -2.80 -14.35 -6.75
N GLY A 70 -1.50 -14.18 -6.62
CA GLY A 70 -0.73 -14.69 -5.50
C GLY A 70 -0.47 -13.68 -4.39
N PHE A 71 -1.11 -12.53 -4.45
CA PHE A 71 -0.98 -11.46 -3.46
C PHE A 71 0.47 -10.98 -3.29
N GLY A 72 1.24 -11.03 -4.38
CA GLY A 72 2.64 -10.63 -4.40
C GLY A 72 3.61 -11.60 -3.72
N ARG A 73 3.13 -12.75 -3.29
CA ARG A 73 3.92 -13.69 -2.47
C ARG A 73 4.60 -14.79 -3.29
N ARG A 74 4.24 -14.93 -4.55
CA ARG A 74 4.89 -15.89 -5.44
C ARG A 74 6.15 -15.26 -6.02
N PHE A 75 7.19 -16.07 -6.21
CA PHE A 75 8.41 -15.60 -6.84
C PHE A 75 8.16 -15.22 -8.30
N VAL A 76 8.63 -14.04 -8.69
CA VAL A 76 8.62 -13.55 -10.07
C VAL A 76 10.06 -13.25 -10.47
N ASP A 77 10.52 -13.86 -11.54
CA ASP A 77 11.88 -13.65 -12.07
C ASP A 77 11.90 -12.35 -12.87
N GLU A 78 12.38 -11.29 -12.25
CA GLU A 78 12.48 -9.96 -12.86
C GLU A 78 13.93 -9.55 -13.07
N GLN A 79 14.17 -8.74 -14.09
CA GLN A 79 15.46 -8.07 -14.25
C GLN A 79 15.66 -7.08 -13.11
N PRO A 80 16.89 -6.96 -12.55
CA PRO A 80 17.15 -6.03 -11.44
C PRO A 80 16.74 -4.58 -11.72
N ALA A 81 16.90 -4.11 -12.95
CA ALA A 81 16.49 -2.75 -13.33
C ALA A 81 14.98 -2.56 -13.25
N ASP A 82 14.20 -3.55 -13.68
CA ASP A 82 12.74 -3.50 -13.62
C ASP A 82 12.26 -3.58 -12.18
N LEU A 83 12.85 -4.45 -11.37
CA LEU A 83 12.54 -4.54 -9.95
C LEU A 83 12.82 -3.21 -9.23
N THR A 84 13.95 -2.57 -9.55
CA THR A 84 14.28 -1.26 -8.99
C THR A 84 13.20 -0.23 -9.35
N ALA A 85 12.76 -0.20 -10.60
CA ALA A 85 11.71 0.70 -11.05
C ALA A 85 10.38 0.42 -10.35
N ASP A 86 10.04 -0.85 -10.16
CA ASP A 86 8.82 -1.28 -9.47
C ASP A 86 8.79 -0.84 -7.99
N VAL A 87 9.95 -0.69 -7.37
CA VAL A 87 10.05 -0.15 -6.01
C VAL A 87 10.01 1.37 -6.02
N MET A 88 10.74 2.02 -6.92
CA MET A 88 10.84 3.48 -6.97
C MET A 88 9.51 4.15 -7.34
N TYR A 89 8.75 3.56 -8.24
CA TYR A 89 7.49 4.12 -8.70
C TYR A 89 6.48 4.31 -7.55
N PRO A 90 6.17 3.27 -6.74
CA PRO A 90 5.25 3.44 -5.61
C PRO A 90 5.79 4.40 -4.54
N VAL A 91 7.08 4.37 -4.24
CA VAL A 91 7.68 5.24 -3.24
C VAL A 91 7.46 6.72 -3.58
N SER A 92 7.43 7.07 -4.86
CA SER A 92 7.21 8.46 -5.29
C SER A 92 5.86 9.02 -4.84
N TYR A 93 4.86 8.19 -4.61
CA TYR A 93 3.53 8.62 -4.15
C TYR A 93 3.48 8.93 -2.66
N THR A 94 4.39 8.40 -1.86
CA THR A 94 4.38 8.61 -0.41
C THR A 94 4.83 10.02 -0.02
N HIS A 95 5.31 10.80 -0.97
CA HIS A 95 5.79 12.17 -0.78
C HIS A 95 4.80 13.23 -1.27
N LEU A 96 3.61 12.82 -1.67
CA LEU A 96 2.57 13.74 -2.13
C LEU A 96 1.81 14.39 -0.90
#